data_3a171f3c550f6fbca7398c319dee718f
#
_entry.id   3a171f3c550f6fbca7398c319dee718f
#
_cell.length_a   1.000
_cell.length_b   1.000
_cell.length_c   1.000
_cell.angle_alpha   90.00
_cell.angle_beta   90.00
_cell.angle_gamma   90.00
#
_symmetry.space_group_name_H-M   'P 1'
#
loop_
_entity.id
_entity.type
_entity.pdbx_description
1 polymer ?
#
loop_
_entity_poly.entity_id
_entity_poly.type
_entity_poly.pdbx_seq_one_letter_code
_entity_poly.pdbx_strand_id
1 'polypeptide(L)'
;MKKSFWAGLLMAALLSGCASGVKLDDVPVEDRSATSSGANAQGVGMDNGQNGVTGVLTDKSGSGVGPAGAAHVVYFDYDSFVVRAEARPVIETHARFLQANKQRKANLEGHTDERGGREYNLALGQKRAEAVRRALTLLGVPDSQLEAVSYGKEKPAAEGSDELSLAKNRRVEIRY
;
A
#
# COMPACT_ATOMS: atom_id res chain seq x y z
N MET A 1 -18.27 -58.61 35.30
CA MET A 1 -18.43 -58.37 36.76
C MET A 1 -17.46 -57.25 37.16
N LYS A 2 -17.97 -56.33 38.02
CA LYS A 2 -17.29 -55.18 38.69
C LYS A 2 -16.97 -54.00 37.74
N LYS A 3 -17.81 -52.95 37.61
CA LYS A 3 -18.15 -51.87 38.55
C LYS A 3 -16.93 -51.12 39.08
N SER A 4 -16.71 -49.89 38.59
CA SER A 4 -16.27 -48.79 39.42
C SER A 4 -16.64 -47.47 38.76
N PHE A 5 -17.68 -46.89 39.24
CA PHE A 5 -18.05 -45.46 39.30
C PHE A 5 -17.04 -44.75 40.20
N TRP A 6 -16.80 -43.52 39.99
CA TRP A 6 -16.29 -42.42 40.83
C TRP A 6 -15.38 -41.56 39.98
N ALA A 7 -15.43 -40.28 39.90
CA ALA A 7 -16.14 -39.26 40.66
C ALA A 7 -16.18 -37.99 39.78
N GLY A 8 -17.34 -37.34 39.80
CA GLY A 8 -17.42 -35.97 39.36
C GLY A 8 -16.66 -35.06 40.33
N LEU A 9 -15.88 -34.17 39.82
CA LEU A 9 -15.40 -33.05 40.61
C LEU A 9 -15.65 -31.76 39.80
N LEU A 10 -16.59 -30.97 40.34
CA LEU A 10 -16.81 -29.56 40.03
C LEU A 10 -15.49 -28.78 39.99
N MET A 11 -15.25 -28.07 38.90
CA MET A 11 -14.32 -26.97 38.90
C MET A 11 -15.04 -25.72 38.37
N ALA A 12 -15.74 -25.10 39.29
CA ALA A 12 -16.20 -23.73 39.14
C ALA A 12 -14.99 -22.82 39.35
N ALA A 13 -14.38 -22.29 38.29
CA ALA A 13 -13.33 -21.30 38.34
C ALA A 13 -13.89 -19.97 37.90
N LEU A 14 -14.15 -19.16 38.83
CA LEU A 14 -14.08 -17.69 39.01
C LEU A 14 -13.70 -16.89 37.77
N LEU A 15 -14.69 -16.29 37.14
CA LEU A 15 -14.51 -15.12 36.30
C LEU A 15 -14.29 -13.91 37.20
N SER A 16 -13.06 -13.57 37.50
CA SER A 16 -12.70 -12.24 38.01
C SER A 16 -12.55 -11.29 36.84
N GLY A 17 -13.59 -10.51 36.59
CA GLY A 17 -13.56 -9.40 35.65
C GLY A 17 -12.66 -8.28 36.19
N CYS A 18 -11.55 -7.99 35.52
CA CYS A 18 -10.80 -6.75 35.69
C CYS A 18 -11.46 -5.69 34.81
N ALA A 19 -12.36 -4.92 35.37
CA ALA A 19 -12.80 -3.65 34.82
C ALA A 19 -11.74 -2.59 35.20
N SER A 20 -10.73 -2.42 34.35
CA SER A 20 -9.84 -1.26 34.42
C SER A 20 -10.49 -0.11 33.63
N GLY A 21 -11.17 0.75 34.36
CA GLY A 21 -11.64 2.03 33.86
C GLY A 21 -10.44 2.90 33.49
N VAL A 22 -10.19 3.09 32.21
CA VAL A 22 -9.27 4.10 31.71
C VAL A 22 -9.96 5.46 31.85
N LYS A 23 -9.47 6.30 32.77
CA LYS A 23 -9.82 7.70 32.80
C LYS A 23 -9.12 8.37 31.62
N LEU A 24 -9.92 8.88 30.71
CA LEU A 24 -9.48 9.80 29.67
C LEU A 24 -9.32 11.16 30.36
N ASP A 25 -8.07 11.51 30.68
CA ASP A 25 -7.73 12.86 31.06
C ASP A 25 -7.82 13.75 29.81
N ASP A 26 -8.56 14.84 29.93
CA ASP A 26 -8.70 15.88 28.93
C ASP A 26 -7.30 16.47 28.61
N VAL A 27 -6.82 16.19 27.40
CA VAL A 27 -5.64 16.87 26.86
C VAL A 27 -6.11 18.20 26.26
N PRO A 28 -5.65 19.35 26.75
CA PRO A 28 -6.00 20.64 26.14
C PRO A 28 -5.38 20.73 24.74
N VAL A 29 -6.23 20.96 23.76
CA VAL A 29 -5.84 21.24 22.37
C VAL A 29 -5.29 22.66 22.33
N GLU A 30 -3.98 22.82 22.26
CA GLU A 30 -3.36 24.10 21.92
C GLU A 30 -3.48 24.37 20.42
N ASP A 31 -4.37 25.30 20.08
CA ASP A 31 -4.52 25.88 18.74
C ASP A 31 -3.28 26.75 18.45
N ARG A 32 -2.35 26.22 17.67
CA ARG A 32 -1.23 27.02 17.14
C ARG A 32 -1.57 27.53 15.75
N SER A 33 -2.42 28.54 15.71
CA SER A 33 -2.52 29.46 14.58
C SER A 33 -1.28 30.36 14.55
N ALA A 34 -0.23 29.96 13.87
CA ALA A 34 0.89 30.84 13.60
C ALA A 34 0.75 31.44 12.21
N THR A 35 0.26 32.68 12.21
CA THR A 35 0.44 33.68 11.17
C THR A 35 1.93 33.88 10.91
N SER A 36 2.40 33.69 9.68
CA SER A 36 3.64 34.30 9.25
C SER A 36 3.48 34.97 7.89
N SER A 37 3.50 36.25 7.97
CA SER A 37 3.64 37.22 6.89
C SER A 37 4.95 37.05 6.13
N GLY A 38 4.84 37.21 4.82
CA GLY A 38 5.68 37.91 3.89
C GLY A 38 7.21 37.80 3.95
N ALA A 39 7.77 37.31 2.86
CA ALA A 39 9.01 37.87 2.33
C ALA A 39 9.03 37.70 0.81
N ASN A 40 9.06 38.85 0.18
CA ASN A 40 9.29 39.10 -1.23
C ASN A 40 10.76 38.84 -1.57
N ALA A 41 11.06 38.11 -2.62
CA ALA A 41 12.40 38.16 -3.22
C ALA A 41 12.28 38.03 -4.74
N GLN A 42 12.48 39.14 -5.40
CA GLN A 42 12.82 39.27 -6.81
C GLN A 42 14.20 38.68 -7.08
N GLY A 43 14.33 37.97 -8.18
CA GLY A 43 15.62 37.49 -8.65
C GLY A 43 15.56 37.11 -10.13
N VAL A 44 15.98 38.05 -10.94
CA VAL A 44 16.22 38.06 -12.38
C VAL A 44 17.25 37.00 -12.77
N GLY A 45 17.07 36.38 -13.95
CA GLY A 45 18.12 35.58 -14.58
C GLY A 45 17.60 34.82 -15.80
N MET A 46 17.51 35.50 -16.94
CA MET A 46 17.51 34.85 -18.25
C MET A 46 18.89 34.25 -18.51
N ASP A 47 18.94 32.99 -18.87
CA ASP A 47 19.95 32.55 -19.83
C ASP A 47 19.40 31.46 -20.74
N ASN A 48 19.68 31.64 -22.01
CA ASN A 48 19.16 30.92 -23.16
C ASN A 48 20.18 29.83 -23.49
N GLY A 49 19.79 28.56 -23.32
CA GLY A 49 20.61 27.40 -23.68
C GLY A 49 19.75 26.30 -24.26
N GLN A 50 19.58 26.29 -25.58
CA GLN A 50 19.05 25.17 -26.32
C GLN A 50 19.91 23.94 -26.09
N ASN A 51 19.40 22.99 -25.34
CA ASN A 51 19.79 21.58 -25.46
C ASN A 51 18.52 20.76 -25.36
N GLY A 52 18.21 20.06 -26.44
CA GLY A 52 17.05 19.18 -26.56
C GLY A 52 17.04 18.10 -25.46
N VAL A 53 16.30 18.39 -24.43
CA VAL A 53 15.93 17.38 -23.44
C VAL A 53 14.74 16.66 -24.02
N THR A 54 14.99 15.47 -24.55
CA THR A 54 13.95 14.47 -24.76
C THR A 54 13.11 14.42 -23.48
N GLY A 55 11.83 14.77 -23.59
CA GLY A 55 10.93 14.82 -22.45
C GLY A 55 10.90 13.47 -21.73
N VAL A 56 11.68 13.40 -20.66
CA VAL A 56 11.45 12.39 -19.63
C VAL A 56 10.10 12.75 -19.03
N LEU A 57 9.09 11.94 -19.33
CA LEU A 57 7.84 11.95 -18.59
C LEU A 57 8.18 11.64 -17.15
N THR A 58 8.48 12.67 -16.38
CA THR A 58 8.58 12.58 -14.94
C THR A 58 7.18 12.32 -14.42
N ASP A 59 6.86 11.04 -14.29
CA ASP A 59 5.75 10.59 -13.49
C ASP A 59 5.92 11.18 -12.09
N LYS A 60 5.04 12.11 -11.70
CA LYS A 60 5.12 12.85 -10.42
C LYS A 60 4.79 11.98 -9.21
N SER A 61 5.19 10.73 -9.24
CA SER A 61 4.84 9.75 -8.24
C SER A 61 6.07 8.98 -7.79
N GLY A 62 6.69 9.46 -6.72
CA GLY A 62 7.76 8.76 -5.99
C GLY A 62 9.08 8.68 -6.76
N SER A 63 10.03 9.49 -6.38
CA SER A 63 11.35 9.68 -7.01
C SER A 63 12.31 8.51 -6.85
N GLY A 64 11.91 7.31 -7.21
CA GLY A 64 12.80 6.16 -7.32
C GLY A 64 12.82 5.67 -8.75
N VAL A 65 13.98 5.69 -9.39
CA VAL A 65 14.14 5.15 -10.74
C VAL A 65 14.03 3.63 -10.67
N GLY A 66 12.89 3.09 -11.07
CA GLY A 66 12.67 1.66 -11.29
C GLY A 66 13.30 1.16 -12.61
N PRO A 67 12.97 -0.03 -13.06
CA PRO A 67 13.44 -0.56 -14.33
C PRO A 67 12.93 0.30 -15.49
N ALA A 68 13.88 0.80 -16.32
CA ALA A 68 13.56 1.69 -17.43
C ALA A 68 12.58 1.04 -18.41
N GLY A 69 11.53 1.78 -18.79
CA GLY A 69 10.53 1.34 -19.77
C GLY A 69 9.59 0.24 -19.28
N ALA A 70 9.64 -0.15 -18.01
CA ALA A 70 8.72 -1.14 -17.46
C ALA A 70 7.42 -0.49 -16.97
N ALA A 71 6.31 -1.21 -17.12
CA ALA A 71 5.07 -0.84 -16.46
C ALA A 71 5.19 -1.05 -14.94
N HIS A 72 4.73 -0.11 -14.15
CA HIS A 72 4.79 -0.13 -12.69
C HIS A 72 3.45 -0.52 -12.03
N VAL A 73 2.49 -1.01 -12.82
CA VAL A 73 1.13 -1.26 -12.35
C VAL A 73 0.72 -2.70 -12.64
N VAL A 74 0.15 -3.36 -11.65
CA VAL A 74 -0.48 -4.68 -11.74
C VAL A 74 -1.97 -4.50 -11.50
N TYR A 75 -2.81 -4.91 -12.46
CA TYR A 75 -4.27 -4.80 -12.38
C TYR A 75 -4.92 -6.09 -11.88
N PHE A 76 -6.09 -5.92 -11.25
CA PHE A 76 -6.87 -7.01 -10.65
C PHE A 76 -8.32 -7.02 -11.13
N ASP A 77 -8.92 -8.20 -11.06
CA ASP A 77 -10.34 -8.35 -11.30
C ASP A 77 -11.17 -7.80 -10.14
N TYR A 78 -12.47 -7.63 -10.38
CA TYR A 78 -13.41 -7.21 -9.35
C TYR A 78 -13.38 -8.20 -8.19
N ASP A 79 -13.34 -7.66 -6.98
CA ASP A 79 -13.36 -8.41 -5.72
C ASP A 79 -12.29 -9.53 -5.63
N SER A 80 -11.18 -9.38 -6.35
CA SER A 80 -10.10 -10.35 -6.44
C SER A 80 -8.76 -9.74 -6.03
N PHE A 81 -7.91 -10.57 -5.44
CA PHE A 81 -6.50 -10.32 -5.17
C PHE A 81 -5.57 -11.35 -5.85
N VAL A 82 -6.12 -12.09 -6.81
CA VAL A 82 -5.34 -13.06 -7.59
C VAL A 82 -4.54 -12.32 -8.66
N VAL A 83 -3.23 -12.54 -8.68
CA VAL A 83 -2.33 -11.98 -9.70
C VAL A 83 -2.62 -12.68 -11.03
N ARG A 84 -3.01 -11.91 -12.02
CA ARG A 84 -3.35 -12.43 -13.36
C ARG A 84 -2.08 -12.83 -14.12
N ALA A 85 -2.24 -13.73 -15.07
CA ALA A 85 -1.12 -14.23 -15.90
C ALA A 85 -0.43 -13.09 -16.68
N GLU A 86 -1.20 -12.11 -17.15
CA GLU A 86 -0.71 -10.95 -17.91
C GLU A 86 0.21 -10.05 -17.10
N ALA A 87 0.12 -10.08 -15.77
CA ALA A 87 0.98 -9.31 -14.88
C ALA A 87 2.37 -9.94 -14.67
N ARG A 88 2.57 -11.20 -15.04
CA ARG A 88 3.85 -11.91 -14.85
C ARG A 88 5.05 -11.19 -15.45
N PRO A 89 5.02 -10.71 -16.70
CA PRO A 89 6.17 -10.01 -17.29
C PRO A 89 6.56 -8.74 -16.51
N VAL A 90 5.56 -8.02 -15.98
CA VAL A 90 5.79 -6.84 -15.13
C VAL A 90 6.52 -7.27 -13.86
N ILE A 91 5.98 -8.25 -13.14
CA ILE A 91 6.55 -8.73 -11.87
C ILE A 91 7.96 -9.30 -12.07
N GLU A 92 8.20 -10.08 -13.12
CA GLU A 92 9.53 -10.63 -13.44
C GLU A 92 10.55 -9.52 -13.74
N THR A 93 10.14 -8.45 -14.42
CA THR A 93 11.03 -7.32 -14.72
C THR A 93 11.44 -6.59 -13.44
N HIS A 94 10.48 -6.34 -12.53
CA HIS A 94 10.76 -5.74 -11.23
C HIS A 94 11.59 -6.67 -10.33
N ALA A 95 11.34 -7.98 -10.36
CA ALA A 95 12.13 -8.94 -9.62
C ALA A 95 13.61 -8.93 -10.05
N ARG A 96 13.89 -8.98 -11.35
CA ARG A 96 15.28 -8.90 -11.89
C ARG A 96 15.94 -7.58 -11.48
N PHE A 97 15.22 -6.47 -11.55
CA PHE A 97 15.73 -5.17 -11.14
C PHE A 97 16.12 -5.14 -9.66
N LEU A 98 15.25 -5.61 -8.77
CA LEU A 98 15.50 -5.64 -7.32
C LEU A 98 16.62 -6.59 -6.94
N GLN A 99 16.72 -7.75 -7.59
CA GLN A 99 17.83 -8.70 -7.38
C GLN A 99 19.19 -8.11 -7.78
N ALA A 100 19.21 -7.33 -8.86
CA ALA A 100 20.42 -6.64 -9.30
C ALA A 100 20.77 -5.43 -8.41
N ASN A 101 19.78 -4.83 -7.73
CA ASN A 101 19.91 -3.61 -6.95
C ASN A 101 19.50 -3.84 -5.49
N LYS A 102 20.32 -4.58 -4.73
CA LYS A 102 20.00 -5.04 -3.37
C LYS A 102 19.75 -3.92 -2.35
N GLN A 103 20.20 -2.70 -2.61
CA GLN A 103 19.97 -1.53 -1.75
C GLN A 103 18.63 -0.83 -2.04
N ARG A 104 17.99 -1.17 -3.17
CA ARG A 104 16.70 -0.60 -3.53
C ARG A 104 15.58 -1.31 -2.79
N LYS A 105 14.57 -0.54 -2.43
CA LYS A 105 13.31 -1.04 -1.86
C LYS A 105 12.16 -0.69 -2.80
N ALA A 106 11.13 -1.49 -2.79
CA ALA A 106 9.90 -1.24 -3.51
C ALA A 106 8.71 -1.20 -2.54
N ASN A 107 7.92 -0.15 -2.64
CA ASN A 107 6.63 -0.03 -1.97
C ASN A 107 5.55 -0.53 -2.91
N LEU A 108 4.76 -1.47 -2.45
CA LEU A 108 3.66 -2.09 -3.18
C LEU A 108 2.35 -1.48 -2.68
N GLU A 109 1.86 -0.48 -3.39
CA GLU A 109 0.69 0.30 -3.00
C GLU A 109 -0.59 -0.34 -3.55
N GLY A 110 -1.41 -0.93 -2.69
CA GLY A 110 -2.64 -1.62 -3.06
C GLY A 110 -3.85 -0.69 -3.06
N HIS A 111 -4.62 -0.76 -4.15
CA HIS A 111 -5.81 0.07 -4.39
C HIS A 111 -7.01 -0.77 -4.80
N THR A 112 -8.19 -0.20 -4.60
CA THR A 112 -9.48 -0.77 -4.99
C THR A 112 -10.30 0.24 -5.76
N ASP A 113 -11.38 -0.22 -6.39
CA ASP A 113 -12.42 0.68 -6.87
C ASP A 113 -13.28 1.22 -5.70
N GLU A 114 -14.21 2.12 -5.98
CA GLU A 114 -15.00 2.82 -4.98
C GLU A 114 -16.08 1.96 -4.29
N ARG A 115 -16.43 0.80 -4.87
CA ARG A 115 -17.50 -0.07 -4.39
C ARG A 115 -17.14 -0.72 -3.05
N GLY A 116 -18.11 -0.78 -2.14
CA GLY A 116 -17.93 -1.37 -0.82
C GLY A 116 -17.50 -0.38 0.27
N GLY A 117 -17.42 -0.87 1.49
CA GLY A 117 -17.03 -0.12 2.69
C GLY A 117 -15.54 0.19 2.72
N ARG A 118 -15.16 1.19 3.52
CA ARG A 118 -13.78 1.66 3.64
C ARG A 118 -12.85 0.56 4.18
N GLU A 119 -13.24 -0.06 5.26
CA GLU A 119 -12.45 -1.10 5.94
C GLU A 119 -12.25 -2.33 5.04
N TYR A 120 -13.31 -2.73 4.33
CA TYR A 120 -13.25 -3.81 3.37
C TYR A 120 -12.23 -3.50 2.26
N ASN A 121 -12.31 -2.31 1.66
CA ASN A 121 -11.42 -1.90 0.60
C ASN A 121 -9.96 -1.76 1.06
N LEU A 122 -9.76 -1.30 2.29
CA LEU A 122 -8.42 -1.27 2.87
C LEU A 122 -7.83 -2.68 3.01
N ALA A 123 -8.64 -3.64 3.50
CA ALA A 123 -8.23 -5.04 3.61
C ALA A 123 -8.00 -5.69 2.23
N LEU A 124 -8.84 -5.40 1.22
CA LEU A 124 -8.70 -5.93 -0.13
C LEU A 124 -7.44 -5.37 -0.82
N GLY A 125 -7.19 -4.06 -0.68
CA GLY A 125 -5.97 -3.42 -1.18
C GLY A 125 -4.72 -4.03 -0.54
N GLN A 126 -4.74 -4.32 0.76
CA GLN A 126 -3.64 -4.99 1.46
C GLN A 126 -3.39 -6.39 0.90
N LYS A 127 -4.44 -7.19 0.71
CA LYS A 127 -4.32 -8.54 0.12
C LYS A 127 -3.72 -8.50 -1.29
N ARG A 128 -4.06 -7.49 -2.11
CA ARG A 128 -3.48 -7.29 -3.44
C ARG A 128 -1.99 -6.97 -3.37
N ALA A 129 -1.60 -6.01 -2.53
CA ALA A 129 -0.20 -5.65 -2.32
C ALA A 129 0.63 -6.85 -1.83
N GLU A 130 0.11 -7.63 -0.89
CA GLU A 130 0.75 -8.86 -0.41
C GLU A 130 0.81 -9.97 -1.45
N ALA A 131 -0.15 -10.06 -2.37
CA ALA A 131 -0.10 -11.03 -3.46
C ALA A 131 1.05 -10.70 -4.42
N VAL A 132 1.26 -9.43 -4.76
CA VAL A 132 2.42 -8.99 -5.57
C VAL A 132 3.73 -9.20 -4.79
N ARG A 133 3.78 -8.87 -3.49
CA ARG A 133 4.94 -9.13 -2.64
C ARG A 133 5.32 -10.60 -2.65
N ARG A 134 4.37 -11.49 -2.44
CA ARG A 134 4.61 -12.94 -2.51
C ARG A 134 5.13 -13.38 -3.88
N ALA A 135 4.56 -12.85 -4.97
CA ALA A 135 5.03 -13.17 -6.31
C ALA A 135 6.49 -12.74 -6.54
N LEU A 136 6.89 -11.55 -6.07
CA LEU A 136 8.28 -11.08 -6.13
C LEU A 136 9.21 -11.92 -5.26
N THR A 137 8.78 -12.30 -4.04
CA THR A 137 9.58 -13.16 -3.14
C THR A 137 9.78 -14.56 -3.71
N LEU A 138 8.76 -15.14 -4.35
CA LEU A 138 8.88 -16.43 -5.05
C LEU A 138 9.89 -16.38 -6.20
N LEU A 139 10.08 -15.21 -6.82
CA LEU A 139 11.11 -14.97 -7.83
C LEU A 139 12.49 -14.64 -7.21
N GLY A 140 12.65 -14.72 -5.90
CA GLY A 140 13.93 -14.57 -5.21
C GLY A 140 14.26 -13.14 -4.75
N VAL A 141 13.29 -12.22 -4.73
CA VAL A 141 13.50 -10.89 -4.11
C VAL A 141 13.42 -11.02 -2.59
N PRO A 142 14.43 -10.55 -1.84
CA PRO A 142 14.38 -10.57 -0.38
C PRO A 142 13.21 -9.73 0.16
N ASP A 143 12.54 -10.25 1.17
CA ASP A 143 11.39 -9.59 1.80
C ASP A 143 11.73 -8.22 2.40
N SER A 144 12.99 -8.02 2.81
CA SER A 144 13.52 -6.75 3.31
C SER A 144 13.57 -5.61 2.26
N GLN A 145 13.44 -5.94 0.98
CA GLN A 145 13.33 -4.96 -0.11
C GLN A 145 11.88 -4.60 -0.44
N LEU A 146 10.88 -5.25 0.18
CA LEU A 146 9.47 -5.14 -0.20
C LEU A 146 8.62 -4.65 0.96
N GLU A 147 7.87 -3.59 0.74
CA GLU A 147 6.86 -3.10 1.67
C GLU A 147 5.48 -3.13 1.01
N ALA A 148 4.48 -3.70 1.68
CA ALA A 148 3.11 -3.76 1.18
C ALA A 148 2.23 -2.82 2.00
N VAL A 149 1.60 -1.86 1.32
CA VAL A 149 0.73 -0.83 1.93
C VAL A 149 -0.57 -0.77 1.17
N SER A 150 -1.68 -0.53 1.87
CA SER A 150 -2.98 -0.34 1.25
C SER A 150 -3.48 1.08 1.42
N TYR A 151 -3.97 1.63 0.34
CA TYR A 151 -4.76 2.86 0.32
C TYR A 151 -6.26 2.57 0.11
N GLY A 152 -6.64 1.30 -0.10
CA GLY A 152 -8.02 0.96 -0.41
C GLY A 152 -8.55 1.80 -1.57
N LYS A 153 -9.69 2.47 -1.38
CA LYS A 153 -10.32 3.34 -2.37
C LYS A 153 -9.95 4.82 -2.25
N GLU A 154 -9.08 5.19 -1.33
CA GLU A 154 -8.80 6.58 -0.97
C GLU A 154 -7.92 7.33 -1.99
N LYS A 155 -7.22 6.59 -2.87
CA LYS A 155 -6.37 7.15 -3.92
C LYS A 155 -6.75 6.58 -5.30
N PRO A 156 -7.83 7.03 -5.91
CA PRO A 156 -8.23 6.57 -7.25
C PRO A 156 -7.24 7.05 -8.31
N ALA A 157 -6.99 6.21 -9.32
CA ALA A 157 -6.23 6.58 -10.52
C ALA A 157 -7.13 7.18 -11.61
N ALA A 158 -8.40 6.85 -11.58
CA ALA A 158 -9.41 7.39 -12.49
C ALA A 158 -10.68 7.72 -11.72
N GLU A 159 -11.25 8.86 -12.04
CA GLU A 159 -12.57 9.26 -11.52
C GLU A 159 -13.67 8.70 -12.43
N GLY A 160 -14.82 8.41 -11.83
CA GLY A 160 -15.99 7.86 -12.53
C GLY A 160 -16.36 6.46 -12.07
N SER A 161 -17.63 6.12 -12.25
CA SER A 161 -18.24 4.85 -11.81
C SER A 161 -18.46 3.89 -12.98
N ASP A 162 -17.92 4.21 -14.17
CA ASP A 162 -17.92 3.31 -15.31
C ASP A 162 -16.86 2.19 -15.13
N GLU A 163 -17.08 1.04 -15.77
CA GLU A 163 -16.20 -0.12 -15.56
C GLU A 163 -14.75 0.13 -16.00
N LEU A 164 -14.52 1.02 -16.97
CA LEU A 164 -13.16 1.37 -17.40
C LEU A 164 -12.41 2.13 -16.31
N SER A 165 -13.07 3.08 -15.66
CA SER A 165 -12.52 3.84 -14.53
C SER A 165 -12.32 2.93 -13.30
N LEU A 166 -13.32 2.10 -12.99
CA LEU A 166 -13.24 1.14 -11.88
C LEU A 166 -12.10 0.13 -12.09
N ALA A 167 -11.92 -0.38 -13.31
CA ALA A 167 -10.83 -1.31 -13.63
C ALA A 167 -9.44 -0.70 -13.44
N LYS A 168 -9.25 0.59 -13.77
CA LYS A 168 -8.00 1.32 -13.52
C LYS A 168 -7.71 1.49 -12.03
N ASN A 169 -8.73 1.56 -11.20
CA ASN A 169 -8.59 1.70 -9.76
C ASN A 169 -8.23 0.39 -9.05
N ARG A 170 -8.58 -0.77 -9.62
CA ARG A 170 -8.24 -2.09 -9.08
C ARG A 170 -6.79 -2.47 -9.42
N ARG A 171 -5.84 -1.93 -8.67
CA ARG A 171 -4.42 -2.05 -9.02
C ARG A 171 -3.49 -2.15 -7.81
N VAL A 172 -2.27 -2.57 -8.08
CA VAL A 172 -1.11 -2.36 -7.22
C VAL A 172 -0.07 -1.57 -7.99
N GLU A 173 0.43 -0.50 -7.40
CA GLU A 173 1.52 0.29 -7.95
C GLU A 173 2.84 -0.13 -7.28
N ILE A 174 3.89 -0.32 -8.10
CA ILE A 174 5.24 -0.67 -7.64
C ILE A 174 6.08 0.60 -7.67
N ARG A 175 6.43 1.14 -6.50
CA ARG A 175 7.17 2.38 -6.34
C ARG A 175 8.53 2.15 -5.70
N TYR A 176 9.52 2.97 -6.09
CA TYR A 176 10.90 2.89 -5.61
C TYR A 176 11.33 4.13 -4.85
#